data_2e42dac74c08deefc2cae35faceacd56
#
_entry.id   2e42dac74c08deefc2cae35faceacd56
#
_cell.length_a   1.000
_cell.length_b   1.000
_cell.length_c   1.000
_cell.angle_alpha   90.00
_cell.angle_beta   90.00
_cell.angle_gamma   90.00
#
_symmetry.space_group_name_H-M   'P 1'
#
loop_
_entity.id
_entity.type
_entity.pdbx_description
1 polymer ?
#
loop_
_entity_poly.entity_id
_entity_poly.type
_entity_poly.pdbx_seq_one_letter_code
_entity_poly.pdbx_strand_id
1 'polypeptide(L)'
;MKTVHRTRRLTIGLLAFCGLAIATTATAKNPKEVTLEIVDNELVITSKKTDNDCPLIGSGGKGCIKVKKGEKSEIYLHLKNNKCTLESGTKFELNAVYLGGYNSPGKPDPSAFGFATTSQADYDKVNADFNIADRTSGLVNTIEKKENKIGINNENHSKYTVWYKVEAICKRGDGKAPHVRYSDPRVKNGGAD
;
A
#
# COMPACT_ATOMS: atom_id res chain seq x y z
N MET A 1 -3.79 -11.03 -89.09
CA MET A 1 -4.43 -10.82 -87.79
C MET A 1 -3.34 -10.88 -86.73
N LYS A 2 -2.96 -9.69 -86.12
CA LYS A 2 -1.95 -9.65 -85.05
C LYS A 2 -2.68 -9.24 -83.77
N THR A 3 -2.66 -10.14 -82.77
CA THR A 3 -3.27 -9.97 -81.51
C THR A 3 -2.25 -9.27 -80.55
N VAL A 4 -2.61 -8.05 -80.06
CA VAL A 4 -1.78 -7.28 -79.12
C VAL A 4 -2.23 -7.63 -77.71
N HIS A 5 -1.38 -8.32 -76.98
CA HIS A 5 -1.56 -8.48 -75.50
C HIS A 5 -1.13 -7.22 -74.73
N ARG A 6 -2.08 -6.59 -74.07
CA ARG A 6 -1.87 -5.41 -73.20
C ARG A 6 -1.75 -5.89 -71.77
N THR A 7 -0.51 -5.94 -71.28
CA THR A 7 -0.21 -6.30 -69.88
C THR A 7 -0.51 -5.09 -68.98
N ARG A 8 -1.52 -5.20 -68.11
CA ARG A 8 -1.79 -4.22 -67.05
C ARG A 8 -0.86 -4.50 -65.87
N ARG A 9 0.02 -3.55 -65.53
CA ARG A 9 0.81 -3.57 -64.31
C ARG A 9 -0.05 -3.05 -63.15
N LEU A 10 -0.32 -3.90 -62.17
CA LEU A 10 -0.97 -3.56 -60.93
C LEU A 10 0.10 -3.02 -59.99
N THR A 11 0.06 -1.72 -59.69
CA THR A 11 0.94 -1.10 -58.70
C THR A 11 0.27 -1.26 -57.34
N ILE A 12 0.76 -2.17 -56.52
CA ILE A 12 0.32 -2.30 -55.12
C ILE A 12 1.07 -1.25 -54.30
N GLY A 13 0.35 -0.18 -53.89
CA GLY A 13 0.86 0.83 -52.96
C GLY A 13 0.94 0.24 -51.57
N LEU A 14 2.15 0.10 -51.05
CA LEU A 14 2.42 -0.32 -49.68
C LEU A 14 2.22 0.89 -48.76
N LEU A 15 1.06 1.00 -48.13
CA LEU A 15 0.81 1.98 -47.06
C LEU A 15 1.53 1.51 -45.80
N ALA A 16 2.70 2.11 -45.52
CA ALA A 16 3.40 1.95 -44.26
C ALA A 16 2.63 2.69 -43.14
N PHE A 17 1.89 1.92 -42.33
CA PHE A 17 1.36 2.41 -41.06
C PHE A 17 2.52 2.59 -40.09
N CYS A 18 3.04 3.80 -39.93
CA CYS A 18 3.86 4.17 -38.78
C CYS A 18 2.98 4.20 -37.53
N GLY A 19 2.87 3.07 -36.86
CA GLY A 19 2.29 2.98 -35.54
C GLY A 19 3.19 3.77 -34.58
N LEU A 20 2.77 4.95 -34.13
CA LEU A 20 3.36 5.60 -32.96
C LEU A 20 3.13 4.69 -31.77
N ALA A 21 4.14 3.94 -31.37
CA ALA A 21 4.18 3.30 -30.06
C ALA A 21 4.32 4.40 -29.01
N ILE A 22 3.19 4.81 -28.42
CA ILE A 22 3.21 5.65 -27.20
C ILE A 22 3.78 4.75 -26.11
N ALA A 23 5.09 4.90 -25.88
CA ALA A 23 5.73 4.32 -24.70
C ALA A 23 5.13 5.01 -23.47
N THR A 24 4.15 4.39 -22.83
CA THR A 24 3.72 4.76 -21.50
C THR A 24 4.91 4.50 -20.58
N THR A 25 5.66 5.56 -20.24
CA THR A 25 6.68 5.50 -19.20
C THR A 25 5.94 5.17 -17.90
N ALA A 26 6.00 3.89 -17.50
CA ALA A 26 5.56 3.50 -16.17
C ALA A 26 6.42 4.31 -15.19
N THR A 27 5.80 5.24 -14.46
CA THR A 27 6.47 6.02 -13.43
C THR A 27 6.99 5.02 -12.41
N ALA A 28 8.31 4.95 -12.25
CA ALA A 28 8.93 4.01 -11.31
C ALA A 28 8.37 4.30 -9.91
N LYS A 29 7.79 3.28 -9.29
CA LYS A 29 7.31 3.39 -7.91
C LYS A 29 8.52 3.47 -6.97
N ASN A 30 8.50 4.42 -6.05
CA ASN A 30 9.54 4.57 -5.05
C ASN A 30 9.15 3.81 -3.78
N PRO A 31 9.72 2.62 -3.50
CA PRO A 31 9.33 1.80 -2.37
C PRO A 31 9.66 2.50 -1.05
N LYS A 32 8.73 2.43 -0.10
CA LYS A 32 8.90 2.86 1.29
C LYS A 32 8.90 1.62 2.17
N GLU A 33 9.86 1.53 3.07
CA GLU A 33 9.99 0.37 3.95
C GLU A 33 9.80 0.74 5.41
N VAL A 34 9.00 -0.04 6.12
CA VAL A 34 8.79 0.05 7.55
C VAL A 34 9.19 -1.27 8.20
N THR A 35 10.06 -1.20 9.17
CA THR A 35 10.47 -2.37 9.95
C THR A 35 9.67 -2.44 11.24
N LEU A 36 9.15 -3.62 11.51
CA LEU A 36 8.43 -3.98 12.73
C LEU A 36 9.18 -5.11 13.46
N GLU A 37 9.03 -5.17 14.76
CA GLU A 37 9.55 -6.26 15.60
C GLU A 37 8.55 -6.57 16.72
N ILE A 38 8.57 -7.82 17.20
CA ILE A 38 7.89 -8.18 18.43
C ILE A 38 8.87 -7.97 19.59
N VAL A 39 8.54 -7.03 20.47
CA VAL A 39 9.30 -6.74 21.69
C VAL A 39 8.34 -6.83 22.87
N ASP A 40 8.65 -7.64 23.86
CA ASP A 40 7.80 -7.89 25.04
C ASP A 40 6.34 -8.22 24.70
N ASN A 41 6.14 -9.04 23.66
CA ASN A 41 4.85 -9.40 23.08
C ASN A 41 4.05 -8.24 22.47
N GLU A 42 4.66 -7.10 22.22
CA GLU A 42 4.06 -5.99 21.51
C GLU A 42 4.63 -5.84 20.10
N LEU A 43 3.81 -5.44 19.13
CA LEU A 43 4.24 -5.11 17.78
C LEU A 43 4.71 -3.66 17.75
N VAL A 44 6.02 -3.46 17.67
CA VAL A 44 6.64 -2.13 17.67
C VAL A 44 7.29 -1.80 16.33
N ILE A 45 7.31 -0.52 15.98
CA ILE A 45 8.00 -0.03 14.79
C ILE A 45 9.42 0.34 15.17
N THR A 46 10.40 -0.28 14.49
CA THR A 46 11.84 -0.10 14.75
C THR A 46 12.56 0.63 13.63
N SER A 47 11.89 0.97 12.53
CA SER A 47 12.50 1.73 11.44
C SER A 47 13.01 3.09 11.92
N LYS A 48 14.30 3.35 11.68
CA LYS A 48 15.00 4.57 12.13
C LYS A 48 14.65 5.83 11.34
N LYS A 49 14.04 5.73 10.17
CA LYS A 49 13.65 6.89 9.36
C LYS A 49 12.32 7.44 9.83
N THR A 50 12.41 8.40 10.74
CA THR A 50 11.39 9.43 10.86
C THR A 50 11.61 10.42 9.72
N ASP A 51 10.66 10.55 8.81
CA ASP A 51 10.60 11.71 7.94
C ASP A 51 10.34 12.92 8.86
N ASN A 52 11.30 13.85 8.97
CA ASN A 52 11.22 15.01 9.87
C ASN A 52 9.96 15.88 9.67
N ASP A 53 9.26 15.67 8.56
CA ASP A 53 8.02 16.34 8.19
C ASP A 53 6.72 15.64 8.66
N CYS A 54 6.83 14.54 9.40
CA CYS A 54 5.70 13.94 10.09
C CYS A 54 5.72 14.40 11.55
N PRO A 55 4.99 15.46 11.91
CA PRO A 55 4.99 15.94 13.29
C PRO A 55 4.54 14.83 14.23
N LEU A 56 5.32 14.70 15.29
CA LEU A 56 5.15 13.69 16.33
C LEU A 56 3.83 13.93 17.08
N ILE A 57 2.87 13.03 16.93
CA ILE A 57 1.72 12.98 17.82
C ILE A 57 1.67 11.56 18.38
N GLY A 58 2.09 11.40 19.62
CA GLY A 58 1.87 10.22 20.47
C GLY A 58 2.87 9.06 20.37
N SER A 59 3.32 8.63 19.19
CA SER A 59 4.21 7.44 19.04
C SER A 59 5.66 7.78 18.70
N GLY A 60 6.12 8.99 18.93
CA GLY A 60 7.49 9.39 18.59
C GLY A 60 7.78 9.47 17.09
N GLY A 61 6.77 9.50 16.22
CA GLY A 61 6.91 9.63 14.77
C GLY A 61 7.48 8.41 14.05
N LYS A 62 7.73 7.31 14.78
CA LYS A 62 8.21 6.05 14.18
C LYS A 62 7.18 5.51 13.20
N GLY A 63 7.64 5.04 12.03
CA GLY A 63 6.78 4.46 11.02
C GLY A 63 5.94 5.45 10.20
N CYS A 64 6.04 6.76 10.44
CA CYS A 64 5.39 7.72 9.58
C CYS A 64 6.00 7.68 8.17
N ILE A 65 5.14 7.58 7.17
CA ILE A 65 5.52 7.51 5.76
C ILE A 65 5.07 8.81 5.10
N LYS A 66 6.01 9.52 4.47
CA LYS A 66 5.72 10.67 3.63
C LYS A 66 5.88 10.25 2.17
N VAL A 67 4.85 10.47 1.37
CA VAL A 67 4.88 10.34 -0.07
C VAL A 67 4.82 11.73 -0.66
N LYS A 68 5.82 12.11 -1.45
CA LYS A 68 5.93 13.45 -2.04
C LYS A 68 4.88 13.63 -3.13
N LYS A 69 4.53 14.88 -3.41
CA LYS A 69 3.63 15.26 -4.49
C LYS A 69 4.07 14.64 -5.82
N GLY A 70 3.13 14.02 -6.56
CA GLY A 70 3.40 13.38 -7.84
C GLY A 70 4.16 12.05 -7.78
N GLU A 71 4.54 11.57 -6.58
CA GLU A 71 5.29 10.32 -6.39
C GLU A 71 4.34 9.17 -6.07
N LYS A 72 4.32 8.13 -6.91
CA LYS A 72 3.68 6.85 -6.58
C LYS A 72 4.60 6.02 -5.69
N SER A 73 4.04 5.25 -4.77
CA SER A 73 4.82 4.48 -3.82
C SER A 73 4.22 3.09 -3.57
N GLU A 74 5.08 2.13 -3.32
CA GLU A 74 4.72 0.88 -2.68
C GLU A 74 5.23 0.92 -1.24
N ILE A 75 4.39 0.54 -0.28
CA ILE A 75 4.75 0.54 1.13
C ILE A 75 4.92 -0.90 1.57
N TYR A 76 6.12 -1.24 1.99
CA TYR A 76 6.47 -2.57 2.47
C TYR A 76 6.70 -2.57 3.98
N LEU A 77 5.97 -3.45 4.64
CA LEU A 77 6.03 -3.69 6.08
C LEU A 77 6.80 -4.99 6.31
N HIS A 78 7.89 -4.92 7.04
CA HIS A 78 8.76 -6.07 7.31
C HIS A 78 8.80 -6.39 8.80
N LEU A 79 8.43 -7.61 9.17
CA LEU A 79 8.53 -8.13 10.53
C LEU A 79 9.87 -8.86 10.71
N LYS A 80 10.83 -8.28 11.41
CA LYS A 80 12.17 -8.84 11.62
C LYS A 80 12.23 -9.84 12.76
N ASN A 81 11.80 -9.44 13.95
CA ASN A 81 11.72 -10.35 15.09
C ASN A 81 10.27 -10.75 15.29
N ASN A 82 9.95 -11.99 14.94
CA ASN A 82 8.57 -12.50 14.93
C ASN A 82 8.35 -13.66 15.91
N LYS A 83 9.27 -13.89 16.86
CA LYS A 83 9.13 -14.97 17.83
C LYS A 83 7.88 -14.78 18.68
N CYS A 84 7.02 -15.79 18.70
CA CYS A 84 5.87 -15.84 19.59
C CYS A 84 6.27 -16.53 20.89
N THR A 85 6.53 -15.76 21.94
CA THR A 85 6.93 -16.29 23.25
C THR A 85 5.77 -16.92 24.03
N LEU A 86 4.53 -16.68 23.58
CA LEU A 86 3.33 -17.21 24.19
C LEU A 86 3.05 -18.67 23.80
N GLU A 87 3.67 -19.14 22.71
CA GLU A 87 3.50 -20.49 22.18
C GLU A 87 4.87 -21.04 21.72
N SER A 88 5.29 -22.16 22.27
CA SER A 88 6.57 -22.78 21.92
C SER A 88 6.63 -23.15 20.43
N GLY A 89 7.69 -22.74 19.75
CA GLY A 89 7.95 -23.07 18.35
C GLY A 89 7.14 -22.32 17.31
N THR A 90 6.24 -21.40 17.72
CA THR A 90 5.43 -20.59 16.80
C THR A 90 6.03 -19.20 16.57
N LYS A 91 5.55 -18.55 15.53
CA LYS A 91 5.96 -17.21 15.14
C LYS A 91 4.76 -16.32 14.90
N PHE A 92 4.95 -15.00 15.07
CA PHE A 92 4.01 -14.02 14.55
C PHE A 92 4.15 -13.90 13.04
N GLU A 93 3.03 -13.83 12.36
CA GLU A 93 2.91 -13.58 10.92
C GLU A 93 2.18 -12.24 10.70
N LEU A 94 2.63 -11.46 9.74
CA LEU A 94 1.86 -10.28 9.31
C LEU A 94 0.57 -10.74 8.65
N ASN A 95 -0.57 -10.22 9.11
CA ASN A 95 -1.87 -10.66 8.64
C ASN A 95 -2.58 -9.65 7.76
N ALA A 96 -2.67 -8.39 8.19
CA ALA A 96 -3.46 -7.38 7.51
C ALA A 96 -2.93 -5.96 7.76
N VAL A 97 -3.33 -5.05 6.89
CA VAL A 97 -3.16 -3.60 7.05
C VAL A 97 -4.53 -2.96 6.94
N TYR A 98 -4.83 -2.08 7.87
CA TYR A 98 -6.07 -1.30 7.89
C TYR A 98 -5.73 0.18 7.86
N LEU A 99 -6.54 0.98 7.18
CA LEU A 99 -6.45 2.43 7.17
C LEU A 99 -7.63 3.08 7.89
N GLY A 100 -7.42 4.29 8.41
CA GLY A 100 -8.48 5.06 9.05
C GLY A 100 -8.03 6.44 9.47
N GLY A 101 -8.87 7.19 10.17
CA GLY A 101 -8.54 8.51 10.71
C GLY A 101 -8.16 9.53 9.63
N TYR A 102 -8.95 9.62 8.55
CA TYR A 102 -8.75 10.56 7.45
C TYR A 102 -8.60 11.99 7.97
N ASN A 103 -7.45 12.62 7.66
CA ASN A 103 -7.06 13.96 8.14
C ASN A 103 -7.16 14.16 9.65
N SER A 104 -7.22 13.09 10.44
CA SER A 104 -7.26 13.19 11.90
C SER A 104 -5.93 13.75 12.45
N PRO A 105 -5.97 14.78 13.29
CA PRO A 105 -4.76 15.33 13.92
C PRO A 105 -4.15 14.37 14.94
N GLY A 106 -4.97 13.54 15.59
CA GLY A 106 -4.56 12.54 16.58
C GLY A 106 -4.71 11.11 16.08
N LYS A 107 -4.07 10.17 16.79
CA LYS A 107 -4.25 8.73 16.56
C LYS A 107 -5.72 8.37 16.80
N PRO A 108 -6.41 7.73 15.85
CA PRO A 108 -7.77 7.28 16.06
C PRO A 108 -7.81 6.18 17.12
N ASP A 109 -8.93 6.08 17.81
CA ASP A 109 -9.21 4.92 18.66
C ASP A 109 -9.08 3.63 17.81
N PRO A 110 -8.52 2.54 18.35
CA PRO A 110 -8.41 1.26 17.62
C PRO A 110 -9.73 0.74 17.04
N SER A 111 -10.86 1.07 17.68
CA SER A 111 -12.22 0.76 17.18
C SER A 111 -12.70 1.70 16.07
N ALA A 112 -12.06 2.84 15.89
CA ALA A 112 -12.44 3.86 14.89
C ALA A 112 -11.61 3.78 13.60
N PHE A 113 -10.86 2.69 13.38
CA PHE A 113 -10.25 2.44 12.08
C PHE A 113 -11.32 2.13 11.03
N GLY A 114 -11.01 2.50 9.78
CA GLY A 114 -11.96 2.44 8.68
C GLY A 114 -12.55 3.80 8.33
N PHE A 115 -13.55 3.78 7.48
CA PHE A 115 -14.10 4.98 6.83
C PHE A 115 -15.64 5.04 6.89
N ALA A 116 -16.25 4.33 7.85
CA ALA A 116 -17.72 4.27 7.97
C ALA A 116 -18.34 5.66 8.15
N THR A 117 -17.67 6.56 8.88
CA THR A 117 -18.13 7.93 9.16
C THR A 117 -17.53 8.99 8.24
N THR A 118 -16.61 8.59 7.33
CA THR A 118 -15.96 9.49 6.36
C THR A 118 -16.93 9.76 5.19
N SER A 119 -16.94 10.99 4.68
CA SER A 119 -17.73 11.33 3.49
C SER A 119 -17.38 10.42 2.31
N GLN A 120 -18.33 10.18 1.41
CA GLN A 120 -18.08 9.35 0.23
C GLN A 120 -16.92 9.93 -0.61
N ALA A 121 -16.92 11.23 -0.84
CA ALA A 121 -15.88 11.89 -1.63
C ALA A 121 -14.46 11.76 -1.04
N ASP A 122 -14.32 11.80 0.29
CA ASP A 122 -13.02 11.62 0.94
C ASP A 122 -12.61 10.15 1.00
N TYR A 123 -13.56 9.23 1.19
CA TYR A 123 -13.31 7.80 1.06
C TYR A 123 -12.80 7.45 -0.35
N ASP A 124 -13.44 7.97 -1.40
CA ASP A 124 -13.06 7.70 -2.79
C ASP A 124 -11.63 8.13 -3.09
N LYS A 125 -11.15 9.24 -2.52
CA LYS A 125 -9.74 9.67 -2.63
C LYS A 125 -8.80 8.64 -2.03
N VAL A 126 -9.09 8.15 -0.82
CA VAL A 126 -8.24 7.15 -0.16
C VAL A 126 -8.30 5.82 -0.90
N ASN A 127 -9.49 5.41 -1.33
CA ASN A 127 -9.68 4.16 -2.06
C ASN A 127 -8.96 4.15 -3.42
N ALA A 128 -8.95 5.30 -4.13
CA ALA A 128 -8.19 5.45 -5.38
C ALA A 128 -6.68 5.27 -5.18
N ASP A 129 -6.16 5.65 -4.01
CA ASP A 129 -4.74 5.54 -3.72
C ASP A 129 -4.34 4.17 -3.16
N PHE A 130 -5.14 3.58 -2.29
CA PHE A 130 -4.76 2.39 -1.52
C PHE A 130 -5.54 1.12 -1.86
N ASN A 131 -6.56 1.17 -2.69
CA ASN A 131 -7.38 0.00 -3.03
C ASN A 131 -7.97 -0.69 -1.77
N ILE A 132 -8.91 -0.04 -1.11
CA ILE A 132 -9.55 -0.53 0.12
C ILE A 132 -10.45 -1.74 -0.19
N ALA A 133 -10.22 -2.84 0.49
CA ALA A 133 -11.02 -4.07 0.35
C ALA A 133 -12.36 -3.99 1.12
N ASP A 134 -12.35 -3.35 2.29
CA ASP A 134 -13.53 -3.15 3.12
C ASP A 134 -13.54 -1.76 3.74
N ARG A 135 -14.51 -0.95 3.37
CA ARG A 135 -14.67 0.42 3.85
C ARG A 135 -14.88 0.49 5.36
N THR A 136 -15.65 -0.43 5.93
CA THR A 136 -16.01 -0.37 7.35
C THR A 136 -14.81 -0.56 8.26
N SER A 137 -13.98 -1.56 7.98
CA SER A 137 -12.75 -1.81 8.75
C SER A 137 -11.54 -1.04 8.25
N GLY A 138 -11.58 -0.52 7.01
CA GLY A 138 -10.43 0.07 6.34
C GLY A 138 -9.40 -0.93 5.83
N LEU A 139 -9.75 -2.22 5.74
CA LEU A 139 -8.87 -3.27 5.24
C LEU A 139 -8.38 -2.95 3.83
N VAL A 140 -7.07 -3.03 3.61
CA VAL A 140 -6.42 -2.74 2.33
C VAL A 140 -6.12 -4.02 1.57
N ASN A 141 -6.31 -4.01 0.25
CA ASN A 141 -5.81 -5.06 -0.63
C ASN A 141 -4.28 -5.02 -0.68
N THR A 142 -3.65 -6.16 -0.47
CA THR A 142 -2.18 -6.27 -0.48
C THR A 142 -1.68 -6.62 -1.88
N ILE A 143 -0.57 -6.01 -2.32
CA ILE A 143 0.16 -6.35 -3.55
C ILE A 143 1.16 -7.48 -3.33
N GLU A 144 1.60 -7.66 -2.09
CA GLU A 144 2.45 -8.78 -1.65
C GLU A 144 2.04 -9.18 -0.24
N LYS A 145 1.93 -10.48 0.02
CA LYS A 145 1.72 -11.03 1.37
C LYS A 145 2.56 -12.29 1.55
N LYS A 146 3.49 -12.21 2.49
CA LYS A 146 4.31 -13.32 2.99
C LYS A 146 4.25 -13.33 4.52
N GLU A 147 4.74 -14.40 5.14
CA GLU A 147 4.75 -14.55 6.60
C GLU A 147 5.28 -13.30 7.34
N ASN A 148 6.37 -12.74 6.85
CA ASN A 148 7.07 -11.61 7.48
C ASN A 148 7.08 -10.33 6.65
N LYS A 149 6.29 -10.25 5.58
CA LYS A 149 6.24 -9.09 4.68
C LYS A 149 4.83 -8.87 4.13
N ILE A 150 4.36 -7.64 4.21
CA ILE A 150 3.17 -7.17 3.50
C ILE A 150 3.53 -5.94 2.68
N GLY A 151 3.09 -5.92 1.41
CA GLY A 151 3.15 -4.77 0.53
C GLY A 151 1.77 -4.21 0.25
N ILE A 152 1.62 -2.89 0.29
CA ILE A 152 0.42 -2.17 -0.14
C ILE A 152 0.78 -1.09 -1.16
N ASN A 153 -0.16 -0.80 -2.05
CA ASN A 153 0.00 0.23 -3.06
C ASN A 153 -0.38 1.61 -2.51
N ASN A 154 0.25 2.67 -3.03
CA ASN A 154 -0.16 4.05 -2.80
C ASN A 154 0.07 4.86 -4.07
N GLU A 155 -1.00 5.16 -4.79
CA GLU A 155 -0.96 5.91 -6.05
C GLU A 155 -0.80 7.41 -5.83
N ASN A 156 -1.10 7.92 -4.63
CA ASN A 156 -0.87 9.30 -4.20
C ASN A 156 -1.51 10.37 -5.10
N HIS A 157 -2.75 10.15 -5.55
CA HIS A 157 -3.47 11.12 -6.39
C HIS A 157 -3.93 12.36 -5.61
N SER A 158 -4.16 12.21 -4.29
CA SER A 158 -4.75 13.26 -3.47
C SER A 158 -3.92 13.60 -2.24
N LYS A 159 -4.01 14.86 -1.78
CA LYS A 159 -3.32 15.33 -0.58
C LYS A 159 -4.17 15.08 0.66
N TYR A 160 -3.72 14.21 1.56
CA TYR A 160 -4.35 13.92 2.86
C TYR A 160 -3.39 13.19 3.79
N THR A 161 -3.85 12.91 5.01
CA THR A 161 -3.20 11.99 5.94
C THR A 161 -4.17 10.89 6.35
N VAL A 162 -3.66 9.67 6.51
CA VAL A 162 -4.37 8.54 7.11
C VAL A 162 -3.47 7.83 8.10
N TRP A 163 -4.08 7.23 9.11
CA TRP A 163 -3.40 6.29 9.98
C TRP A 163 -3.48 4.89 9.39
N TYR A 164 -2.45 4.10 9.58
CA TYR A 164 -2.48 2.69 9.21
C TYR A 164 -2.23 1.81 10.44
N LYS A 165 -3.00 0.75 10.56
CA LYS A 165 -2.87 -0.26 11.60
C LYS A 165 -2.36 -1.53 10.96
N VAL A 166 -1.25 -2.04 11.45
CA VAL A 166 -0.66 -3.32 11.03
C VAL A 166 -1.07 -4.37 12.02
N GLU A 167 -1.56 -5.49 11.53
CA GLU A 167 -1.93 -6.64 12.33
C GLU A 167 -0.90 -7.76 12.16
N ALA A 168 -0.40 -8.28 13.28
CA ALA A 168 0.38 -9.52 13.33
C ALA A 168 -0.32 -10.54 14.21
N ILE A 169 -0.36 -11.78 13.77
CA ILE A 169 -1.00 -12.89 14.48
C ILE A 169 0.00 -14.00 14.81
N CYS A 170 -0.13 -14.58 16.00
CA CYS A 170 0.54 -15.81 16.37
C CYS A 170 -0.52 -16.92 16.49
N LYS A 171 -0.48 -17.89 15.57
CA LYS A 171 -1.39 -19.04 15.58
C LYS A 171 -1.12 -19.92 16.78
N ARG A 172 -2.16 -20.43 17.40
CA ARG A 172 -2.08 -21.34 18.52
C ARG A 172 -2.20 -22.78 18.06
N GLY A 173 -1.33 -23.65 18.60
CA GLY A 173 -1.37 -25.09 18.30
C GLY A 173 -2.53 -25.83 18.96
N ASP A 174 -3.19 -25.22 19.97
CA ASP A 174 -4.29 -25.82 20.74
C ASP A 174 -5.70 -25.53 20.17
N GLY A 175 -5.77 -24.93 18.97
CA GLY A 175 -7.03 -24.57 18.30
C GLY A 175 -7.78 -23.39 18.91
N LYS A 176 -7.22 -22.71 19.92
CA LYS A 176 -7.80 -21.48 20.49
C LYS A 176 -7.57 -20.26 19.58
N ALA A 177 -8.23 -19.16 19.90
CA ALA A 177 -8.07 -17.90 19.18
C ALA A 177 -6.60 -17.46 19.14
N PRO A 178 -6.10 -16.96 18.00
CA PRO A 178 -4.72 -16.52 17.86
C PRO A 178 -4.45 -15.30 18.74
N HIS A 179 -3.19 -15.15 19.17
CA HIS A 179 -2.73 -13.90 19.75
C HIS A 179 -2.57 -12.84 18.66
N VAL A 180 -3.19 -11.68 18.82
CA VAL A 180 -3.15 -10.59 17.86
C VAL A 180 -2.43 -9.39 18.45
N ARG A 181 -1.60 -8.74 17.63
CA ARG A 181 -0.87 -7.51 17.99
C ARG A 181 -1.03 -6.47 16.91
N TYR A 182 -1.06 -5.22 17.30
CA TYR A 182 -1.26 -4.08 16.40
C TYR A 182 -0.19 -3.00 16.61
N SER A 183 0.12 -2.28 15.51
CA SER A 183 0.92 -1.06 15.56
C SER A 183 0.31 -0.04 14.58
N ASP A 184 0.22 1.23 14.97
CA ASP A 184 -0.62 2.24 14.33
C ASP A 184 0.16 3.51 13.94
N PRO A 185 0.99 3.49 12.93
CA PRO A 185 1.64 4.69 12.39
C PRO A 185 0.77 5.44 11.37
N ARG A 186 1.34 6.47 10.71
CA ARG A 186 0.63 7.36 9.81
C ARG A 186 1.26 7.45 8.42
N VAL A 187 0.43 7.62 7.37
CA VAL A 187 0.85 7.99 6.01
C VAL A 187 0.41 9.43 5.75
N LYS A 188 1.32 10.23 5.18
CA LYS A 188 1.05 11.58 4.69
C LYS A 188 1.25 11.59 3.18
N ASN A 189 0.16 11.73 2.44
CA ASN A 189 0.17 11.86 1.00
C ASN A 189 0.36 13.32 0.58
N GLY A 190 1.23 13.55 -0.39
CA GLY A 190 1.47 14.87 -0.98
C GLY A 190 0.47 15.26 -2.06
N GLY A 191 -0.19 14.27 -2.66
CA GLY A 191 -1.11 14.41 -3.79
C GLY A 191 -0.42 14.51 -5.14
N ALA A 192 -1.21 14.39 -6.20
CA ALA A 192 -0.83 14.80 -7.56
C ALA A 192 -1.10 16.30 -7.77
N ASP A 193 -0.57 16.89 -8.81
CA ASP A 193 -0.90 18.25 -9.26
C ASP A 193 -2.25 18.29 -9.93
#